data_f2058904f1ab93aac08d650f50fa1fc0
#
_entry.id   f2058904f1ab93aac08d650f50fa1fc0
#
_cell.length_a   1.000
_cell.length_b   1.000
_cell.length_c   1.000
_cell.angle_alpha   90.00
_cell.angle_beta   90.00
_cell.angle_gamma   90.00
#
_symmetry.space_group_name_H-M   'P 1'
#
loop_
_entity.id
_entity.type
_entity.pdbx_description
1 polymer ?
#
loop_
_entity_poly.entity_id
_entity_poly.type
_entity_poly.pdbx_seq_one_letter_code
_entity_poly.pdbx_strand_id
1 'polypeptide(L)'
;MSETSLPPEGALGRRDDRVVVGVVGPGTADPARDAIAEEVGVLLARARAVVVCGGLGGVMAAACRGAANAGGLTVGILPGEDPRAANEWVAVPIPTGLGELRNGLVVRSSNVLVAIGGGYGTLSEVAFALKVGCPVVGLGTWTLVRPDGRTDPGVCPVADPAEAVARALGWHGPPCPPHPPDLRTWWQSTLEQRGLFPCGARAARNMKTEVIPSAT
;
A
#
# COMPACT_ATOMS: atom_id res chain seq x y z
N MET A 1 -8.51 -36.03 -30.91
CA MET A 1 -8.61 -35.95 -29.42
C MET A 1 -7.20 -35.75 -28.91
N SER A 2 -6.82 -34.50 -28.59
CA SER A 2 -5.48 -34.20 -28.10
C SER A 2 -5.46 -34.44 -26.59
N GLU A 3 -4.67 -35.39 -26.15
CA GLU A 3 -4.37 -35.62 -24.73
C GLU A 3 -3.68 -34.35 -24.17
N THR A 4 -4.39 -33.63 -23.31
CA THR A 4 -3.79 -32.56 -22.51
C THR A 4 -3.01 -33.26 -21.40
N SER A 5 -1.70 -33.47 -21.59
CA SER A 5 -0.84 -34.00 -20.55
C SER A 5 -0.78 -33.05 -19.36
N LEU A 6 -1.10 -33.54 -18.18
CA LEU A 6 -0.92 -32.82 -16.92
C LEU A 6 0.58 -32.49 -16.76
N PRO A 7 0.92 -31.31 -16.20
CA PRO A 7 2.30 -30.99 -15.92
C PRO A 7 2.91 -32.01 -14.95
N PRO A 8 4.22 -32.26 -15.02
CA PRO A 8 4.88 -33.28 -14.18
C PRO A 8 4.66 -32.98 -12.69
N GLU A 9 4.44 -34.06 -11.92
CA GLU A 9 4.36 -34.02 -10.46
C GLU A 9 5.61 -33.33 -9.89
N GLY A 10 5.42 -32.21 -9.18
CA GLY A 10 6.47 -31.32 -8.67
C GLY A 10 6.48 -29.92 -9.26
N ALA A 11 5.79 -29.64 -10.39
CA ALA A 11 5.66 -28.30 -10.93
C ALA A 11 4.66 -27.43 -10.13
N LEU A 12 3.80 -28.03 -9.30
CA LEU A 12 2.80 -27.36 -8.45
C LEU A 12 3.28 -27.08 -7.01
N GLY A 13 4.56 -27.36 -6.69
CA GLY A 13 5.02 -27.43 -5.30
C GLY A 13 5.91 -26.31 -4.78
N ARG A 14 6.25 -25.27 -5.55
CA ARG A 14 6.97 -24.12 -5.01
C ARG A 14 5.97 -23.05 -4.59
N ARG A 15 5.93 -22.74 -3.27
CA ARG A 15 5.34 -21.50 -2.81
C ARG A 15 5.94 -20.37 -3.63
N ASP A 16 5.08 -19.53 -4.17
CA ASP A 16 5.49 -18.27 -4.80
C ASP A 16 5.94 -17.34 -3.67
N ASP A 17 7.23 -17.09 -3.54
CA ASP A 17 7.81 -16.25 -2.49
C ASP A 17 7.64 -14.75 -2.78
N ARG A 18 6.79 -14.39 -3.76
CA ARG A 18 6.49 -12.98 -4.06
C ARG A 18 5.83 -12.31 -2.87
N VAL A 19 6.25 -11.08 -2.62
CA VAL A 19 5.60 -10.22 -1.63
C VAL A 19 4.20 -9.87 -2.10
N VAL A 20 3.22 -10.03 -1.24
CA VAL A 20 1.82 -9.64 -1.48
C VAL A 20 1.59 -8.29 -0.82
N VAL A 21 1.28 -7.28 -1.62
CA VAL A 21 1.05 -5.91 -1.16
C VAL A 21 -0.43 -5.57 -1.29
N GLY A 22 -1.06 -5.27 -0.17
CA GLY A 22 -2.42 -4.76 -0.15
C GLY A 22 -2.43 -3.28 -0.52
N VAL A 23 -3.19 -2.89 -1.54
CA VAL A 23 -3.39 -1.48 -1.89
C VAL A 23 -4.82 -1.09 -1.56
N VAL A 24 -4.98 -0.15 -0.63
CA VAL A 24 -6.27 0.30 -0.12
C VAL A 24 -6.43 1.81 -0.26
N GLY A 25 -7.67 2.24 -0.48
CA GLY A 25 -8.00 3.66 -0.66
C GLY A 25 -9.46 3.82 -1.07
N PRO A 26 -9.95 5.06 -1.23
CA PRO A 26 -11.32 5.35 -1.64
C PRO A 26 -11.69 4.69 -2.96
N GLY A 27 -12.91 4.15 -3.04
CA GLY A 27 -13.48 3.59 -4.26
C GLY A 27 -13.97 4.63 -5.26
N THR A 28 -14.04 5.91 -4.85
CA THR A 28 -14.40 7.02 -5.71
C THR A 28 -13.20 7.54 -6.49
N ALA A 29 -13.37 7.75 -7.79
CA ALA A 29 -12.32 8.29 -8.64
C ALA A 29 -11.88 9.70 -8.23
N ASP A 30 -10.58 9.94 -8.28
CA ASP A 30 -9.95 11.24 -8.05
C ASP A 30 -8.65 11.27 -8.87
N PRO A 31 -8.54 12.12 -9.90
CA PRO A 31 -7.43 12.06 -10.86
C PRO A 31 -6.03 12.13 -10.22
N ALA A 32 -5.86 12.96 -9.20
CA ALA A 32 -4.55 13.12 -8.55
C ALA A 32 -4.19 11.87 -7.74
N ARG A 33 -5.14 11.34 -6.99
CA ARG A 33 -4.96 10.14 -6.17
C ARG A 33 -4.85 8.88 -7.02
N ASP A 34 -5.63 8.81 -8.10
CA ASP A 34 -5.60 7.69 -9.04
C ASP A 34 -4.25 7.63 -9.78
N ALA A 35 -3.63 8.77 -10.13
CA ALA A 35 -2.29 8.80 -10.70
C ALA A 35 -1.23 8.24 -9.74
N ILE A 36 -1.30 8.61 -8.46
CA ILE A 36 -0.44 8.07 -7.41
C ILE A 36 -0.62 6.55 -7.28
N ALA A 37 -1.87 6.08 -7.26
CA ALA A 37 -2.18 4.66 -7.12
C ALA A 37 -1.72 3.84 -8.34
N GLU A 38 -1.86 4.39 -9.55
CA GLU A 38 -1.38 3.76 -10.78
C GLU A 38 0.14 3.61 -10.77
N GLU A 39 0.86 4.65 -10.39
CA GLU A 39 2.32 4.60 -10.26
C GLU A 39 2.78 3.57 -9.22
N VAL A 40 2.12 3.50 -8.06
CA VAL A 40 2.35 2.43 -7.06
C VAL A 40 2.16 1.06 -7.71
N GLY A 41 1.08 0.84 -8.45
CA GLY A 41 0.81 -0.41 -9.16
C GLY A 41 1.92 -0.79 -10.14
N VAL A 42 2.37 0.16 -10.98
CA VAL A 42 3.49 -0.05 -11.92
C VAL A 42 4.77 -0.46 -11.19
N LEU A 43 5.12 0.24 -10.11
CA LEU A 43 6.35 -0.02 -9.36
C LEU A 43 6.30 -1.38 -8.65
N LEU A 44 5.16 -1.76 -8.07
CA LEU A 44 4.96 -3.07 -7.47
C LEU A 44 5.09 -4.21 -8.48
N ALA A 45 4.50 -4.05 -9.67
CA ALA A 45 4.62 -5.03 -10.75
C ALA A 45 6.06 -5.21 -11.23
N ARG A 46 6.80 -4.11 -11.42
CA ARG A 46 8.22 -4.13 -11.78
C ARG A 46 9.09 -4.84 -10.74
N ALA A 47 8.71 -4.72 -9.47
CA ALA A 47 9.34 -5.43 -8.36
C ALA A 47 8.83 -6.87 -8.19
N ARG A 48 7.97 -7.38 -9.10
CA ARG A 48 7.39 -8.71 -9.08
C ARG A 48 6.51 -9.00 -7.85
N ALA A 49 6.02 -7.98 -7.17
CA ALA A 49 5.04 -8.12 -6.09
C ALA A 49 3.65 -8.44 -6.67
N VAL A 50 2.81 -9.06 -5.84
CA VAL A 50 1.39 -9.27 -6.13
C VAL A 50 0.59 -8.12 -5.53
N VAL A 51 -0.27 -7.49 -6.32
CA VAL A 51 -1.19 -6.46 -5.84
C VAL A 51 -2.50 -7.11 -5.40
N VAL A 52 -2.89 -6.91 -4.15
CA VAL A 52 -4.19 -7.32 -3.61
C VAL A 52 -4.98 -6.07 -3.23
N CYS A 53 -6.25 -6.01 -3.60
CA CYS A 53 -7.13 -4.90 -3.26
C CYS A 53 -8.59 -5.34 -3.13
N GLY A 54 -9.48 -4.40 -2.87
CA GLY A 54 -10.91 -4.67 -2.81
C GLY A 54 -11.59 -4.86 -4.17
N GLY A 55 -10.88 -4.76 -5.28
CA GLY A 55 -11.34 -5.11 -6.63
C GLY A 55 -12.31 -4.15 -7.30
N LEU A 56 -12.66 -3.02 -6.67
CA LEU A 56 -13.65 -2.04 -7.18
C LEU A 56 -12.98 -0.83 -7.85
N GLY A 57 -13.61 0.35 -7.82
CA GLY A 57 -13.17 1.58 -8.46
C GLY A 57 -12.10 2.38 -7.72
N GLY A 58 -11.84 3.60 -8.18
CA GLY A 58 -10.92 4.57 -7.57
C GLY A 58 -9.49 4.04 -7.44
N VAL A 59 -8.90 4.22 -6.26
CA VAL A 59 -7.53 3.77 -5.95
C VAL A 59 -7.30 2.30 -6.31
N MET A 60 -8.27 1.42 -6.07
CA MET A 60 -8.15 0.00 -6.36
C MET A 60 -8.03 -0.27 -7.87
N ALA A 61 -8.89 0.35 -8.67
CA ALA A 61 -8.84 0.23 -10.13
C ALA A 61 -7.55 0.84 -10.70
N ALA A 62 -7.14 2.00 -10.21
CA ALA A 62 -5.92 2.67 -10.65
C ALA A 62 -4.66 1.83 -10.35
N ALA A 63 -4.54 1.30 -9.14
CA ALA A 63 -3.42 0.42 -8.78
C ALA A 63 -3.41 -0.86 -9.61
N CYS A 64 -4.58 -1.48 -9.82
CA CYS A 64 -4.68 -2.66 -10.69
C CYS A 64 -4.32 -2.34 -12.14
N ARG A 65 -4.75 -1.20 -12.67
CA ARG A 65 -4.40 -0.72 -14.03
C ARG A 65 -2.89 -0.58 -14.18
N GLY A 66 -2.25 0.13 -13.27
CA GLY A 66 -0.80 0.31 -13.28
C GLY A 66 -0.05 -1.03 -13.22
N ALA A 67 -0.48 -1.92 -12.34
CA ALA A 67 0.14 -3.24 -12.18
C ALA A 67 -0.08 -4.11 -13.43
N ALA A 68 -1.28 -4.20 -13.96
CA ALA A 68 -1.60 -5.00 -15.15
C ALA A 68 -0.86 -4.51 -16.40
N ASN A 69 -0.80 -3.19 -16.62
CA ASN A 69 -0.06 -2.60 -17.74
C ASN A 69 1.46 -2.86 -17.67
N ALA A 70 1.98 -3.06 -16.46
CA ALA A 70 3.38 -3.44 -16.25
C ALA A 70 3.61 -4.97 -16.16
N GLY A 71 2.60 -5.79 -16.49
CA GLY A 71 2.67 -7.26 -16.49
C GLY A 71 2.62 -7.90 -15.10
N GLY A 72 2.13 -7.19 -14.09
CA GLY A 72 1.98 -7.67 -12.71
C GLY A 72 0.71 -8.47 -12.49
N LEU A 73 0.68 -9.25 -11.40
CA LEU A 73 -0.49 -10.00 -10.97
C LEU A 73 -1.34 -9.18 -10.01
N THR A 74 -2.64 -9.12 -10.29
CA THR A 74 -3.64 -8.39 -9.50
C THR A 74 -4.71 -9.34 -8.98
N VAL A 75 -5.06 -9.19 -7.72
CA VAL A 75 -6.10 -9.97 -7.03
C VAL A 75 -7.11 -9.02 -6.44
N GLY A 76 -8.38 -9.21 -6.76
CA GLY A 76 -9.49 -8.42 -6.24
C GLY A 76 -10.37 -9.23 -5.29
N ILE A 77 -10.41 -8.87 -4.01
CA ILE A 77 -11.30 -9.50 -3.02
C ILE A 77 -12.60 -8.70 -2.97
N LEU A 78 -13.64 -9.24 -3.61
CA LEU A 78 -14.90 -8.54 -3.86
C LEU A 78 -15.89 -8.68 -2.68
N PRO A 79 -16.69 -7.64 -2.40
CA PRO A 79 -17.70 -7.70 -1.36
C PRO A 79 -18.91 -8.56 -1.73
N GLY A 80 -19.26 -8.59 -3.01
CA GLY A 80 -20.40 -9.34 -3.54
C GLY A 80 -20.06 -10.76 -3.95
N GLU A 81 -21.02 -11.42 -4.60
CA GLU A 81 -20.92 -12.81 -5.07
C GLU A 81 -20.58 -12.91 -6.56
N ASP A 82 -20.69 -11.81 -7.30
CA ASP A 82 -20.45 -11.80 -8.74
C ASP A 82 -18.98 -11.39 -9.08
N PRO A 83 -18.18 -12.30 -9.64
CA PRO A 83 -16.80 -11.99 -10.02
C PRO A 83 -16.72 -10.91 -11.12
N ARG A 84 -17.79 -10.71 -11.90
CA ARG A 84 -17.86 -9.69 -12.97
C ARG A 84 -17.97 -8.26 -12.43
N ALA A 85 -18.23 -8.10 -11.12
CA ALA A 85 -18.22 -6.81 -10.45
C ALA A 85 -16.78 -6.25 -10.22
N ALA A 86 -15.75 -7.06 -10.47
CA ALA A 86 -14.36 -6.60 -10.43
C ALA A 86 -14.10 -5.56 -11.52
N ASN A 87 -13.20 -4.60 -11.24
CA ASN A 87 -12.68 -3.75 -12.29
C ASN A 87 -11.90 -4.59 -13.33
N GLU A 88 -11.84 -4.11 -14.56
CA GLU A 88 -11.27 -4.82 -15.71
C GLU A 88 -9.78 -5.20 -15.60
N TRP A 89 -9.07 -4.58 -14.67
CA TRP A 89 -7.63 -4.79 -14.44
C TRP A 89 -7.33 -5.86 -13.38
N VAL A 90 -8.36 -6.46 -12.79
CA VAL A 90 -8.22 -7.57 -11.83
C VAL A 90 -8.05 -8.88 -12.56
N ALA A 91 -6.88 -9.50 -12.45
CA ALA A 91 -6.60 -10.80 -13.07
C ALA A 91 -7.29 -11.96 -12.34
N VAL A 92 -7.38 -11.88 -11.01
CA VAL A 92 -8.00 -12.94 -10.17
C VAL A 92 -9.07 -12.31 -9.28
N PRO A 93 -10.35 -12.31 -9.69
CA PRO A 93 -11.45 -11.86 -8.84
C PRO A 93 -11.85 -12.96 -7.85
N ILE A 94 -11.97 -12.59 -6.58
CA ILE A 94 -12.42 -13.49 -5.49
C ILE A 94 -13.71 -12.91 -4.92
N PRO A 95 -14.90 -13.38 -5.37
CA PRO A 95 -16.18 -12.98 -4.80
C PRO A 95 -16.38 -13.64 -3.44
N THR A 96 -16.76 -12.85 -2.42
CA THR A 96 -16.86 -13.36 -1.05
C THR A 96 -18.28 -13.35 -0.49
N GLY A 97 -19.17 -12.50 -0.98
CA GLY A 97 -20.50 -12.30 -0.41
C GLY A 97 -20.50 -11.68 1.00
N LEU A 98 -19.33 -11.20 1.49
CA LEU A 98 -19.18 -10.74 2.87
C LEU A 98 -19.43 -9.23 3.05
N GLY A 99 -19.74 -8.50 1.98
CA GLY A 99 -19.87 -7.05 2.04
C GLY A 99 -18.59 -6.39 2.58
N GLU A 100 -18.73 -5.42 3.44
CA GLU A 100 -17.61 -4.68 4.02
C GLU A 100 -16.68 -5.54 4.91
N LEU A 101 -17.16 -6.68 5.42
CA LEU A 101 -16.34 -7.57 6.24
C LEU A 101 -15.16 -8.16 5.47
N ARG A 102 -15.21 -8.18 4.12
CA ARG A 102 -14.10 -8.65 3.29
C ARG A 102 -12.84 -7.77 3.40
N ASN A 103 -12.95 -6.53 3.93
CA ASN A 103 -11.78 -5.66 4.18
C ASN A 103 -10.73 -6.38 5.03
N GLY A 104 -11.17 -7.19 6.00
CA GLY A 104 -10.27 -8.03 6.79
C GLY A 104 -9.52 -9.07 5.96
N LEU A 105 -10.11 -9.56 4.87
CA LEU A 105 -9.44 -10.53 3.98
C LEU A 105 -8.34 -9.84 3.15
N VAL A 106 -8.57 -8.61 2.67
CA VAL A 106 -7.52 -7.83 1.97
C VAL A 106 -6.28 -7.70 2.87
N VAL A 107 -6.47 -7.29 4.12
CA VAL A 107 -5.39 -7.15 5.09
C VAL A 107 -4.70 -8.49 5.39
N ARG A 108 -5.48 -9.56 5.64
CA ARG A 108 -4.94 -10.89 5.97
C ARG A 108 -4.21 -11.56 4.82
N SER A 109 -4.54 -11.19 3.58
CA SER A 109 -3.86 -11.69 2.38
C SER A 109 -2.57 -10.94 2.06
N SER A 110 -2.26 -9.87 2.81
CA SER A 110 -1.16 -8.96 2.52
C SER A 110 -0.01 -9.12 3.51
N ASN A 111 1.23 -9.05 3.02
CA ASN A 111 2.42 -8.94 3.86
C ASN A 111 2.59 -7.51 4.39
N VAL A 112 2.14 -6.53 3.63
CA VAL A 112 2.19 -5.10 3.94
C VAL A 112 1.03 -4.39 3.26
N LEU A 113 0.52 -3.32 3.86
CA LEU A 113 -0.55 -2.49 3.33
C LEU A 113 0.00 -1.14 2.86
N VAL A 114 -0.34 -0.74 1.65
CA VAL A 114 -0.15 0.62 1.13
C VAL A 114 -1.50 1.32 1.11
N ALA A 115 -1.68 2.31 1.98
CA ALA A 115 -2.90 3.10 2.10
C ALA A 115 -2.74 4.43 1.36
N ILE A 116 -3.61 4.70 0.38
CA ILE A 116 -3.54 5.89 -0.47
C ILE A 116 -4.82 6.72 -0.28
N GLY A 117 -4.68 7.95 0.22
CA GLY A 117 -5.81 8.75 0.62
C GLY A 117 -6.59 8.13 1.78
N GLY A 118 -7.85 8.51 1.97
CA GLY A 118 -8.60 8.00 3.10
C GLY A 118 -10.11 8.22 3.03
N GLY A 119 -10.85 7.14 3.21
CA GLY A 119 -12.26 7.10 3.57
C GLY A 119 -12.42 6.18 4.77
N TYR A 120 -13.63 6.02 5.29
CA TYR A 120 -13.87 5.16 6.45
C TYR A 120 -13.58 3.67 6.17
N GLY A 121 -13.79 3.20 4.93
CA GLY A 121 -13.37 1.87 4.51
C GLY A 121 -11.86 1.69 4.65
N THR A 122 -11.08 2.64 4.11
CA THR A 122 -9.62 2.66 4.25
C THR A 122 -9.17 2.74 5.71
N LEU A 123 -9.85 3.56 6.53
CA LEU A 123 -9.57 3.63 7.97
C LEU A 123 -9.80 2.28 8.66
N SER A 124 -10.86 1.57 8.30
CA SER A 124 -11.14 0.24 8.86
C SER A 124 -10.05 -0.78 8.52
N GLU A 125 -9.54 -0.76 7.29
CA GLU A 125 -8.44 -1.61 6.83
C GLU A 125 -7.13 -1.25 7.54
N VAL A 126 -6.81 0.04 7.65
CA VAL A 126 -5.64 0.52 8.40
C VAL A 126 -5.71 0.09 9.87
N ALA A 127 -6.82 0.33 10.56
CA ALA A 127 -7.00 -0.04 11.95
C ALA A 127 -6.89 -1.56 12.17
N PHE A 128 -7.47 -2.36 11.26
CA PHE A 128 -7.38 -3.82 11.32
C PHE A 128 -5.95 -4.29 11.03
N ALA A 129 -5.24 -3.69 10.07
CA ALA A 129 -3.85 -4.00 9.78
C ALA A 129 -2.96 -3.78 11.01
N LEU A 130 -3.09 -2.63 11.67
CA LEU A 130 -2.36 -2.34 12.91
C LEU A 130 -2.69 -3.35 14.02
N LYS A 131 -3.97 -3.71 14.18
CA LYS A 131 -4.41 -4.70 15.17
C LYS A 131 -3.76 -6.06 14.96
N VAL A 132 -3.57 -6.49 13.71
CA VAL A 132 -3.04 -7.83 13.39
C VAL A 132 -1.54 -7.84 13.12
N GLY A 133 -0.87 -6.69 13.26
CA GLY A 133 0.57 -6.55 13.04
C GLY A 133 0.99 -6.53 11.56
N CYS A 134 0.06 -6.26 10.64
CA CYS A 134 0.38 -6.02 9.24
C CYS A 134 0.92 -4.59 9.10
N PRO A 135 2.14 -4.38 8.57
CA PRO A 135 2.71 -3.05 8.38
C PRO A 135 1.87 -2.18 7.47
N VAL A 136 1.81 -0.88 7.76
CA VAL A 136 1.05 0.09 6.96
C VAL A 136 1.95 1.22 6.50
N VAL A 137 2.04 1.40 5.18
CA VAL A 137 2.69 2.55 4.52
C VAL A 137 1.61 3.51 4.02
N GLY A 138 1.70 4.78 4.33
CA GLY A 138 0.66 5.77 4.09
C GLY A 138 1.04 6.89 3.14
N LEU A 139 0.35 7.00 2.00
CA LEU A 139 0.43 8.10 1.03
C LEU A 139 -0.78 9.02 1.18
N GLY A 140 -0.62 10.17 1.87
CA GLY A 140 -1.69 11.12 2.09
C GLY A 140 -2.93 10.51 2.77
N THR A 141 -2.73 9.54 3.65
CA THR A 141 -3.79 8.81 4.36
C THR A 141 -3.99 9.33 5.78
N TRP A 142 -4.74 8.58 6.59
CA TRP A 142 -5.07 8.91 7.96
C TRP A 142 -3.84 9.04 8.87
N THR A 143 -3.83 10.07 9.68
CA THR A 143 -2.96 10.16 10.87
C THR A 143 -3.80 9.80 12.08
N LEU A 144 -3.41 8.76 12.80
CA LEU A 144 -4.13 8.29 13.98
C LEU A 144 -3.57 8.95 15.24
N VAL A 145 -4.45 9.42 16.11
CA VAL A 145 -4.09 10.01 17.40
C VAL A 145 -4.64 9.13 18.51
N ARG A 146 -3.79 8.74 19.44
CA ARG A 146 -4.15 7.94 20.60
C ARG A 146 -4.92 8.77 21.63
N PRO A 147 -5.64 8.14 22.57
CA PRO A 147 -6.36 8.86 23.64
C PRO A 147 -5.47 9.77 24.51
N ASP A 148 -4.17 9.50 24.59
CA ASP A 148 -3.20 10.32 25.28
C ASP A 148 -2.70 11.54 24.47
N GLY A 149 -3.27 11.79 23.30
CA GLY A 149 -2.93 12.89 22.40
C GLY A 149 -1.70 12.66 21.51
N ARG A 150 -1.01 11.53 21.65
CA ARG A 150 0.15 11.21 20.80
C ARG A 150 -0.27 10.58 19.48
N THR A 151 0.45 10.91 18.42
CA THR A 151 0.28 10.25 17.12
C THR A 151 0.63 8.77 17.25
N ASP A 152 -0.22 7.91 16.71
CA ASP A 152 0.06 6.47 16.59
C ASP A 152 1.13 6.25 15.50
N PRO A 153 2.27 5.61 15.85
CA PRO A 153 3.35 5.40 14.89
C PRO A 153 3.10 4.24 13.92
N GLY A 154 1.98 3.55 14.03
CA GLY A 154 1.72 2.33 13.25
C GLY A 154 1.53 2.56 11.75
N VAL A 155 1.18 3.79 11.34
CA VAL A 155 1.16 4.17 9.91
C VAL A 155 2.46 4.88 9.58
N CYS A 156 3.25 4.32 8.67
CA CYS A 156 4.49 4.91 8.19
C CYS A 156 4.19 5.89 7.05
N PRO A 157 4.20 7.22 7.26
CA PRO A 157 3.91 8.18 6.21
C PRO A 157 5.08 8.26 5.23
N VAL A 158 4.76 8.40 3.96
CA VAL A 158 5.71 8.54 2.86
C VAL A 158 5.26 9.65 1.91
N ALA A 159 6.22 10.22 1.17
CA ALA A 159 5.98 11.39 0.35
C ALA A 159 5.51 11.06 -1.08
N ASP A 160 5.96 9.93 -1.63
CA ASP A 160 5.75 9.59 -3.03
C ASP A 160 5.61 8.06 -3.26
N PRO A 161 5.14 7.64 -4.45
CA PRO A 161 4.97 6.23 -4.81
C PRO A 161 6.25 5.40 -4.74
N ALA A 162 7.39 5.96 -5.13
CA ALA A 162 8.66 5.22 -5.14
C ALA A 162 9.09 4.88 -3.71
N GLU A 163 8.96 5.85 -2.82
CA GLU A 163 9.20 5.65 -1.40
C GLU A 163 8.23 4.63 -0.80
N ALA A 164 6.94 4.70 -1.15
CA ALA A 164 5.94 3.76 -0.65
C ALA A 164 6.29 2.33 -1.01
N VAL A 165 6.67 2.08 -2.26
CA VAL A 165 7.04 0.74 -2.73
C VAL A 165 8.35 0.28 -2.12
N ALA A 166 9.36 1.15 -2.05
CA ALA A 166 10.64 0.81 -1.41
C ALA A 166 10.44 0.42 0.07
N ARG A 167 9.58 1.15 0.79
CA ARG A 167 9.21 0.81 2.18
C ARG A 167 8.46 -0.51 2.28
N ALA A 168 7.46 -0.69 1.44
CA ALA A 168 6.65 -1.91 1.44
C ALA A 168 7.50 -3.17 1.18
N LEU A 169 8.41 -3.11 0.22
CA LEU A 169 9.24 -4.25 -0.15
C LEU A 169 10.48 -4.45 0.75
N GLY A 170 10.99 -3.37 1.35
CA GLY A 170 12.10 -3.41 2.29
C GLY A 170 11.69 -3.74 3.74
N TRP A 171 10.44 -4.08 3.97
CA TRP A 171 9.93 -4.37 5.31
C TRP A 171 10.35 -5.76 5.77
N HIS A 172 11.47 -5.83 6.49
CA HIS A 172 12.01 -7.07 7.06
C HIS A 172 11.96 -7.10 8.61
N GLY A 173 11.08 -6.31 9.24
CA GLY A 173 11.15 -6.13 10.68
C GLY A 173 9.81 -5.90 11.37
N PRO A 174 9.85 -5.74 12.71
CA PRO A 174 8.70 -5.42 13.52
C PRO A 174 8.02 -4.12 13.05
N PRO A 175 6.79 -3.84 13.50
CA PRO A 175 6.04 -2.65 13.11
C PRO A 175 6.88 -1.39 13.17
N CYS A 176 6.58 -0.42 12.31
CA CYS A 176 7.30 0.84 12.16
C CYS A 176 7.70 1.39 13.54
N PRO A 177 8.97 1.70 13.80
CA PRO A 177 9.36 2.24 15.09
C PRO A 177 8.56 3.51 15.39
N PRO A 178 8.29 3.82 16.66
CA PRO A 178 7.58 5.03 17.03
C PRO A 178 8.24 6.22 16.36
N HIS A 179 7.43 7.10 15.77
CA HIS A 179 7.91 8.33 15.13
C HIS A 179 8.90 9.04 16.08
N PRO A 180 10.12 9.31 15.64
CA PRO A 180 10.97 10.25 16.36
C PRO A 180 10.29 11.62 16.35
N PRO A 181 10.48 12.44 17.37
CA PRO A 181 9.86 13.76 17.48
C PRO A 181 10.27 14.72 16.36
N ASP A 182 11.26 14.36 15.56
CA ASP A 182 11.70 15.09 14.37
C ASP A 182 11.88 14.16 13.16
N LEU A 183 10.92 14.23 12.24
CA LEU A 183 10.90 13.46 10.99
C LEU A 183 12.13 13.76 10.09
N ARG A 184 12.72 14.95 10.17
CA ARG A 184 13.85 15.35 9.30
C ARG A 184 15.14 14.65 9.69
N THR A 185 15.41 14.52 10.98
CA THR A 185 16.64 13.89 11.46
C THR A 185 16.60 12.36 11.34
N TRP A 186 15.44 11.75 11.51
CA TRP A 186 15.29 10.30 11.37
C TRP A 186 15.48 9.82 9.94
N TRP A 187 14.98 10.57 8.95
CA TRP A 187 15.18 10.31 7.53
C TRP A 187 16.65 10.32 7.14
N GLN A 188 17.38 11.35 7.56
CA GLN A 188 18.79 11.50 7.23
C GLN A 188 19.61 10.35 7.80
N SER A 189 19.41 9.97 9.05
CA SER A 189 20.18 8.90 9.69
C SER A 189 19.88 7.51 9.09
N THR A 190 18.64 7.24 8.69
CA THR A 190 18.25 5.92 8.15
C THR A 190 18.74 5.73 6.71
N LEU A 191 18.74 6.79 5.89
CA LEU A 191 19.25 6.75 4.52
C LEU A 191 20.78 6.73 4.48
N GLU A 192 21.45 7.43 5.39
CA GLU A 192 22.92 7.41 5.53
C GLU A 192 23.42 6.03 5.98
N GLN A 193 22.74 5.37 6.92
CA GLN A 193 23.09 4.02 7.38
C GLN A 193 22.90 2.93 6.33
N ARG A 194 22.08 3.17 5.29
CA ARG A 194 21.78 2.19 4.24
C ARG A 194 22.40 2.50 2.88
N GLY A 195 23.18 3.58 2.76
CA GLY A 195 23.88 3.93 1.51
C GLY A 195 22.95 4.24 0.33
N LEU A 196 21.71 4.68 0.57
CA LEU A 196 20.68 4.91 -0.42
C LEU A 196 20.56 6.39 -0.87
N PHE A 197 21.58 7.21 -0.68
CA PHE A 197 21.63 8.52 -1.30
C PHE A 197 22.26 8.42 -2.69
N PRO A 198 21.54 8.78 -3.76
CA PRO A 198 22.20 9.22 -4.98
C PRO A 198 22.84 10.58 -4.71
N CYS A 199 24.11 10.69 -5.01
CA CYS A 199 24.90 11.91 -4.97
C CYS A 199 24.16 13.07 -5.68
N GLY A 200 23.84 14.18 -4.98
CA GLY A 200 23.43 15.42 -5.61
C GLY A 200 22.07 16.01 -5.22
N ALA A 201 21.84 16.33 -3.96
CA ALA A 201 20.79 17.26 -3.58
C ALA A 201 21.34 18.38 -2.67
N ARG A 202 22.06 19.32 -3.29
CA ARG A 202 22.17 20.69 -2.77
C ARG A 202 20.91 21.44 -3.17
N ALA A 203 19.88 21.52 -2.30
CA ALA A 203 18.92 22.61 -2.31
C ALA A 203 17.82 22.38 -1.24
N ALA A 204 18.02 22.85 -0.04
CA ALA A 204 16.95 23.37 0.85
C ALA A 204 17.58 24.08 2.05
N ARG A 205 18.39 25.08 1.79
CA ARG A 205 18.65 26.15 2.77
C ARG A 205 17.85 27.36 2.33
N ASN A 206 16.67 27.56 2.92
CA ASN A 206 15.96 28.81 3.22
C ASN A 206 14.45 28.54 3.33
N MET A 207 13.99 28.19 4.50
CA MET A 207 12.63 28.54 4.92
C MET A 207 12.79 29.16 6.31
N LYS A 208 12.72 30.50 6.32
CA LYS A 208 12.64 31.28 7.53
C LYS A 208 11.35 30.94 8.28
N THR A 209 11.51 30.67 9.55
CA THR A 209 10.46 30.60 10.56
C THR A 209 9.73 31.94 10.64
N GLU A 210 8.54 32.04 10.11
CA GLU A 210 7.60 33.10 10.53
C GLU A 210 6.85 32.64 11.77
N VAL A 211 7.15 33.30 12.87
CA VAL A 211 6.46 33.20 14.14
C VAL A 211 5.13 33.93 13.99
N ILE A 212 4.02 33.23 14.14
CA ILE A 212 2.68 33.85 14.25
C ILE A 212 2.53 34.39 15.67
N PRO A 213 2.29 35.71 15.86
CA PRO A 213 2.06 36.23 17.20
C PRO A 213 0.68 35.84 17.73
N SER A 214 0.62 35.42 18.97
CA SER A 214 -0.61 35.14 19.73
C SER A 214 -1.43 36.43 19.87
N ALA A 215 -2.68 36.38 19.43
CA ALA A 215 -3.68 37.42 19.72
C ALA A 215 -4.22 37.25 21.17
N THR A 216 -4.10 38.29 21.93
CA THR A 216 -4.80 38.55 23.21
C THR A 216 -6.28 38.64 23.04
#